data_f8dcea26917d994bd97ff4d683b12b36
#
_entry.id   f8dcea26917d994bd97ff4d683b12b36
#
_cell.length_a   1.000
_cell.length_b   1.000
_cell.length_c   1.000
_cell.angle_alpha   90.00
_cell.angle_beta   90.00
_cell.angle_gamma   90.00
#
_symmetry.space_group_name_H-M   'P 1'
#
loop_
_entity.id
_entity.type
_entity.pdbx_description
1 polymer ?
#
loop_
_entity_poly.entity_id
_entity_poly.type
_entity_poly.pdbx_seq_one_letter_code
_entity_poly.pdbx_strand_id
1 'polypeptide(L)'
;MASSPDESSPLDADEQTTSFNGEAHDEASASASSADTPQAASPREEPSDDDESSDKDASSEDAPSGERVDFTFRGDRLDAKLDQAAPEDLNRADFGIIKIDDEGEILFFNQYESDLSGVAPEDAVGKNFFTEIAPCTNNRLFRWRFKKGLRKDDLDATFTYTYTYRMRPTLVTIHLYRDSRGANWIMVQKF
;
A
#
# COMPACT_ATOMS: atom_id res chain seq x y z
N MET A 1 20.03 52.11 -40.55
CA MET A 1 21.38 52.22 -39.98
C MET A 1 21.40 51.28 -38.80
N ALA A 2 21.84 50.11 -39.08
CA ALA A 2 23.15 49.53 -38.72
C ALA A 2 23.22 49.30 -37.21
N SER A 3 23.52 48.17 -36.59
CA SER A 3 24.23 46.97 -37.02
C SER A 3 24.11 45.98 -35.87
N SER A 4 23.98 44.70 -36.15
CA SER A 4 24.49 43.62 -35.26
C SER A 4 26.01 43.58 -35.30
N PRO A 5 26.69 42.95 -34.35
CA PRO A 5 27.16 41.59 -34.50
C PRO A 5 27.00 40.77 -33.22
N ASP A 6 26.73 39.44 -33.27
CA ASP A 6 27.64 38.30 -33.49
C ASP A 6 28.76 38.14 -32.45
N GLU A 7 28.78 37.02 -31.79
CA GLU A 7 29.95 36.16 -31.50
C GLU A 7 29.57 35.07 -30.49
N SER A 8 29.31 33.86 -30.92
CA SER A 8 30.25 32.74 -30.99
C SER A 8 30.70 32.15 -29.64
N SER A 9 30.28 30.89 -29.49
CA SER A 9 30.79 29.84 -28.57
C SER A 9 32.30 29.74 -28.50
N PRO A 10 32.89 29.01 -27.52
CA PRO A 10 32.96 27.55 -27.69
C PRO A 10 32.82 26.69 -26.43
N LEU A 11 32.43 25.48 -26.65
CA LEU A 11 32.83 24.17 -26.18
C LEU A 11 34.02 24.15 -25.17
N ASP A 12 33.78 23.48 -24.03
CA ASP A 12 34.85 22.63 -23.49
C ASP A 12 34.24 21.36 -22.89
N ALA A 13 34.72 20.29 -23.44
CA ALA A 13 34.52 18.93 -22.98
C ALA A 13 35.51 18.66 -21.84
N ASP A 14 35.08 18.04 -20.76
CA ASP A 14 36.03 17.30 -19.94
C ASP A 14 35.41 15.95 -19.57
N GLU A 15 35.98 15.01 -20.22
CA GLU A 15 35.87 13.57 -20.10
C GLU A 15 36.74 13.13 -18.92
N GLN A 16 36.17 12.61 -17.86
CA GLN A 16 36.96 11.81 -16.91
C GLN A 16 36.28 10.49 -16.60
N THR A 17 36.67 9.54 -17.43
CA THR A 17 36.70 8.12 -17.18
C THR A 17 37.52 7.83 -15.91
N THR A 18 36.93 7.24 -14.90
CA THR A 18 37.69 6.42 -13.94
C THR A 18 37.04 5.06 -13.80
N SER A 19 37.66 4.16 -14.53
CA SER A 19 37.65 2.74 -14.37
C SER A 19 38.26 2.39 -13.00
N PHE A 20 37.55 1.64 -12.18
CA PHE A 20 38.19 0.93 -11.08
C PHE A 20 37.79 -0.53 -11.13
N ASN A 21 38.81 -1.30 -11.54
CA ASN A 21 38.89 -2.75 -11.52
C ASN A 21 39.36 -3.24 -10.15
N GLY A 22 38.99 -4.47 -9.80
CA GLY A 22 39.66 -5.31 -8.80
C GLY A 22 38.75 -5.56 -7.61
N GLU A 23 38.62 -6.72 -7.06
CA GLU A 23 39.20 -8.05 -7.24
C GLU A 23 38.33 -9.01 -6.46
N ALA A 24 38.21 -10.20 -7.01
CA ALA A 24 37.57 -11.35 -6.38
C ALA A 24 38.39 -11.84 -5.17
N HIS A 25 37.73 -12.22 -4.10
CA HIS A 25 38.25 -13.21 -3.18
C HIS A 25 37.19 -14.28 -2.90
N ASP A 26 37.48 -15.41 -3.50
CA ASP A 26 37.04 -16.75 -3.18
C ASP A 26 37.60 -17.13 -1.79
N GLU A 27 36.80 -17.72 -0.95
CA GLU A 27 37.23 -18.90 -0.18
C GLU A 27 36.04 -19.57 0.52
N ALA A 28 35.91 -20.80 0.18
CA ALA A 28 35.04 -21.80 0.78
C ALA A 28 35.52 -22.21 2.20
N SER A 29 34.60 -22.56 3.06
CA SER A 29 34.82 -23.64 3.97
C SER A 29 33.54 -24.27 4.47
N ALA A 30 33.39 -25.51 4.14
CA ALA A 30 32.39 -26.46 4.61
C ALA A 30 32.69 -26.88 6.04
N SER A 31 31.68 -27.19 6.83
CA SER A 31 31.70 -28.30 7.79
C SER A 31 30.29 -28.70 8.19
N ALA A 32 30.03 -29.95 7.90
CA ALA A 32 28.90 -30.76 8.32
C ALA A 32 29.08 -31.22 9.79
N SER A 33 27.97 -31.50 10.48
CA SER A 33 27.75 -32.71 11.31
C SER A 33 26.42 -32.58 12.06
N SER A 34 25.46 -33.41 11.71
CA SER A 34 25.04 -34.69 12.32
C SER A 34 24.06 -34.52 13.47
N ALA A 35 22.82 -34.89 13.18
CA ALA A 35 22.00 -35.93 13.79
C ALA A 35 21.92 -36.00 15.32
N ASP A 36 20.73 -35.94 15.85
CA ASP A 36 20.15 -37.03 16.66
C ASP A 36 18.65 -36.76 16.95
N THR A 37 17.85 -37.77 16.60
CA THR A 37 16.49 -37.96 17.11
C THR A 37 16.58 -39.03 18.19
N PRO A 38 15.79 -38.97 19.28
CA PRO A 38 14.86 -40.07 19.45
C PRO A 38 13.45 -39.66 19.95
N GLN A 39 12.58 -40.35 19.43
CA GLN A 39 11.23 -40.81 19.62
C GLN A 39 10.94 -41.37 21.01
N ALA A 40 9.69 -41.20 21.45
CA ALA A 40 8.81 -42.00 22.32
C ALA A 40 8.15 -41.16 23.42
N ALA A 41 6.93 -41.25 23.80
CA ALA A 41 5.80 -42.15 23.63
C ALA A 41 4.60 -41.45 24.33
N SER A 42 3.43 -41.67 23.80
CA SER A 42 2.15 -41.42 24.51
C SER A 42 1.94 -42.41 25.66
N PRO A 43 1.07 -42.10 26.63
CA PRO A 43 -0.20 -42.78 26.63
C PRO A 43 -1.43 -41.93 26.90
N ARG A 44 -2.51 -42.44 26.35
CA ARG A 44 -3.92 -42.20 26.56
C ARG A 44 -4.33 -42.17 28.02
N GLU A 45 -5.35 -41.34 28.32
CA GLU A 45 -6.51 -41.71 29.16
C GLU A 45 -7.62 -40.71 28.94
N GLU A 46 -8.77 -41.15 28.46
CA GLU A 46 -10.12 -40.65 28.61
C GLU A 46 -10.84 -41.63 29.56
N PRO A 47 -12.11 -41.37 30.00
CA PRO A 47 -13.03 -40.22 30.02
C PRO A 47 -13.61 -39.94 31.42
N SER A 48 -14.37 -38.83 31.58
CA SER A 48 -15.45 -38.77 32.57
C SER A 48 -16.50 -37.77 32.08
N ASP A 49 -17.66 -38.33 31.83
CA ASP A 49 -18.96 -37.69 31.75
C ASP A 49 -19.26 -36.98 33.06
N ASP A 50 -19.83 -35.76 32.99
CA ASP A 50 -20.89 -35.33 33.86
C ASP A 50 -21.63 -34.12 33.26
N ASP A 51 -22.85 -34.39 32.93
CA ASP A 51 -24.04 -33.62 32.72
C ASP A 51 -24.23 -32.51 33.78
N GLU A 52 -24.42 -31.25 33.37
CA GLU A 52 -25.43 -30.42 34.00
C GLU A 52 -25.79 -29.19 33.17
N SER A 53 -27.01 -29.19 32.70
CA SER A 53 -27.76 -28.09 32.15
C SER A 53 -27.80 -26.89 33.09
N SER A 54 -27.54 -25.71 32.53
CA SER A 54 -28.05 -24.45 33.06
C SER A 54 -28.28 -23.48 31.92
N ASP A 55 -29.55 -23.43 31.55
CA ASP A 55 -30.16 -22.30 30.85
C ASP A 55 -29.82 -20.99 31.61
N LYS A 56 -29.11 -20.11 30.97
CA LYS A 56 -29.14 -18.69 31.28
C LYS A 56 -29.22 -17.88 29.99
N ASP A 57 -30.48 -17.54 29.72
CA ASP A 57 -30.89 -16.32 29.08
C ASP A 57 -29.84 -15.19 29.41
N ALA A 58 -29.03 -14.81 28.44
CA ALA A 58 -28.27 -13.60 28.50
C ALA A 58 -28.64 -12.78 27.27
N SER A 59 -29.56 -11.89 27.52
CA SER A 59 -29.94 -10.70 26.81
C SER A 59 -28.87 -10.30 25.77
N SER A 60 -29.28 -10.33 24.51
CA SER A 60 -28.64 -9.59 23.44
C SER A 60 -28.55 -8.12 23.85
N GLU A 61 -27.38 -7.72 24.32
CA GLU A 61 -27.05 -6.31 24.38
C GLU A 61 -26.99 -5.79 22.95
N ASP A 62 -27.99 -4.98 22.66
CA ASP A 62 -28.16 -4.09 21.55
C ASP A 62 -26.84 -3.31 21.35
N ALA A 63 -25.95 -3.83 20.50
CA ALA A 63 -24.85 -3.07 19.99
C ALA A 63 -25.46 -1.97 19.11
N PRO A 64 -25.10 -0.69 19.29
CA PRO A 64 -25.67 0.38 18.52
C PRO A 64 -25.49 0.05 17.04
N SER A 65 -26.60 -0.02 16.33
CA SER A 65 -26.66 -0.16 14.87
C SER A 65 -25.97 1.06 14.25
N GLY A 66 -24.65 1.05 14.21
CA GLY A 66 -23.90 2.00 13.44
C GLY A 66 -24.38 1.87 11.99
N GLU A 67 -24.96 2.93 11.48
CA GLU A 67 -25.39 3.04 10.10
C GLU A 67 -24.24 2.56 9.22
N ARG A 68 -24.43 1.44 8.51
CA ARG A 68 -23.40 0.86 7.66
C ARG A 68 -23.07 1.85 6.56
N VAL A 69 -21.82 2.31 6.52
CA VAL A 69 -21.36 3.19 5.48
C VAL A 69 -21.03 2.35 4.24
N ASP A 70 -21.92 2.38 3.26
CA ASP A 70 -21.67 1.76 1.96
C ASP A 70 -20.77 2.69 1.13
N PHE A 71 -19.56 2.22 0.82
CA PHE A 71 -18.62 2.90 -0.04
C PHE A 71 -18.87 2.52 -1.50
N THR A 72 -18.99 3.53 -2.35
CA THR A 72 -19.00 3.35 -3.80
C THR A 72 -17.81 4.07 -4.39
N PHE A 73 -17.02 3.42 -5.22
CA PHE A 73 -15.78 3.95 -5.79
C PHE A 73 -15.91 5.36 -6.43
N ARG A 74 -17.10 5.73 -6.91
CA ARG A 74 -17.43 7.05 -7.48
C ARG A 74 -18.72 7.62 -6.88
N GLY A 75 -18.99 7.32 -5.63
CA GLY A 75 -20.23 7.75 -4.99
C GLY A 75 -20.22 9.23 -4.64
N ASP A 76 -21.40 9.84 -4.72
CA ASP A 76 -21.62 11.18 -4.17
C ASP A 76 -21.32 11.19 -2.66
N ARG A 77 -20.72 12.28 -2.19
CA ARG A 77 -20.38 12.48 -0.77
C ARG A 77 -19.32 11.51 -0.24
N LEU A 78 -18.36 11.13 -1.10
CA LEU A 78 -17.25 10.27 -0.70
C LEU A 78 -16.45 10.88 0.45
N ASP A 79 -16.23 12.20 0.42
CA ASP A 79 -15.61 13.00 1.47
C ASP A 79 -16.27 12.81 2.84
N ALA A 80 -17.58 12.99 2.92
CA ALA A 80 -18.31 12.83 4.18
C ALA A 80 -18.28 11.37 4.69
N LYS A 81 -18.25 10.41 3.76
CA LYS A 81 -18.16 8.99 4.11
C LYS A 81 -16.78 8.61 4.62
N LEU A 82 -15.71 9.05 3.97
CA LEU A 82 -14.34 8.79 4.40
C LEU A 82 -14.03 9.43 5.76
N ASP A 83 -14.57 10.63 5.99
CA ASP A 83 -14.41 11.37 7.24
C ASP A 83 -15.01 10.67 8.46
N GLN A 84 -16.08 9.92 8.27
CA GLN A 84 -16.86 9.26 9.32
C GLN A 84 -16.60 7.76 9.42
N ALA A 85 -15.89 7.20 8.46
CA ALA A 85 -15.68 5.76 8.39
C ALA A 85 -14.76 5.25 9.48
N ALA A 86 -15.22 4.21 10.16
CA ALA A 86 -14.35 3.39 10.98
C ALA A 86 -13.43 2.51 10.10
N PRO A 87 -12.25 2.12 10.57
CA PRO A 87 -11.35 1.22 9.82
C PRO A 87 -12.04 -0.07 9.35
N GLU A 88 -12.98 -0.58 10.13
CA GLU A 88 -13.75 -1.77 9.83
C GLU A 88 -14.68 -1.58 8.61
N ASP A 89 -15.23 -0.39 8.44
CA ASP A 89 -16.08 -0.06 7.29
C ASP A 89 -15.23 0.07 6.02
N LEU A 90 -14.05 0.71 6.11
CA LEU A 90 -13.10 0.82 5.01
C LEU A 90 -12.59 -0.57 4.55
N ASN A 91 -12.45 -1.52 5.47
CA ASN A 91 -12.07 -2.90 5.15
C ASN A 91 -13.16 -3.70 4.43
N ARG A 92 -14.41 -3.28 4.50
CA ARG A 92 -15.54 -3.94 3.80
C ARG A 92 -15.76 -3.43 2.38
N ALA A 93 -15.06 -2.38 1.98
CA ALA A 93 -15.17 -1.84 0.62
C ALA A 93 -14.76 -2.90 -0.41
N ASP A 94 -15.45 -2.91 -1.56
CA ASP A 94 -15.18 -3.78 -2.71
C ASP A 94 -14.12 -3.21 -3.66
N PHE A 95 -13.31 -2.28 -3.16
CA PHE A 95 -12.17 -1.67 -3.84
C PHE A 95 -11.06 -1.33 -2.85
N GLY A 96 -9.84 -1.14 -3.36
CA GLY A 96 -8.68 -0.77 -2.56
C GLY A 96 -8.80 0.64 -1.99
N ILE A 97 -8.50 0.81 -0.71
CA ILE A 97 -8.47 2.10 -0.03
C ILE A 97 -7.14 2.23 0.70
N ILE A 98 -6.39 3.25 0.33
CA ILE A 98 -5.11 3.59 0.95
C ILE A 98 -5.18 5.04 1.41
N LYS A 99 -4.86 5.32 2.66
CA LYS A 99 -4.68 6.67 3.18
C LYS A 99 -3.19 6.96 3.27
N ILE A 100 -2.76 8.10 2.76
CA ILE A 100 -1.37 8.54 2.80
C ILE A 100 -1.26 9.99 3.28
N ASP A 101 -0.11 10.33 3.82
CA ASP A 101 0.23 11.72 4.11
C ASP A 101 0.69 12.50 2.86
N ASP A 102 1.09 13.75 3.04
CA ASP A 102 1.57 14.60 1.95
C ASP A 102 2.93 14.13 1.39
N GLU A 103 3.72 13.39 2.12
CA GLU A 103 5.00 12.79 1.72
C GLU A 103 4.81 11.47 0.99
N GLY A 104 3.67 10.80 1.18
CA GLY A 104 3.30 9.51 0.62
C GLY A 104 3.52 8.34 1.58
N GLU A 105 3.67 8.59 2.88
CA GLU A 105 3.68 7.55 3.89
C GLU A 105 2.27 6.99 4.10
N ILE A 106 2.14 5.68 4.17
CA ILE A 106 0.87 4.98 4.30
C ILE A 106 0.42 5.02 5.76
N LEU A 107 -0.76 5.59 5.99
CA LEU A 107 -1.42 5.68 7.28
C LEU A 107 -2.52 4.62 7.45
N PHE A 108 -3.08 4.14 6.35
CA PHE A 108 -4.09 3.09 6.33
C PHE A 108 -4.03 2.32 5.01
N PHE A 109 -4.29 1.03 5.07
CA PHE A 109 -4.27 0.12 3.92
C PHE A 109 -5.32 -0.96 4.14
N ASN A 110 -6.33 -1.04 3.27
CA ASN A 110 -7.44 -1.96 3.51
C ASN A 110 -7.15 -3.39 3.01
N GLN A 111 -8.02 -4.32 3.42
CA GLN A 111 -7.87 -5.72 3.07
C GLN A 111 -7.98 -5.99 1.56
N TYR A 112 -8.85 -5.26 0.85
CA TYR A 112 -8.98 -5.43 -0.61
C TYR A 112 -7.65 -5.11 -1.34
N GLU A 113 -6.99 -4.03 -0.97
CA GLU A 113 -5.70 -3.67 -1.58
C GLU A 113 -4.60 -4.66 -1.17
N SER A 114 -4.65 -5.19 0.05
CA SER A 114 -3.78 -6.27 0.49
C SER A 114 -3.92 -7.51 -0.39
N ASP A 115 -5.13 -7.95 -0.65
CA ASP A 115 -5.42 -9.10 -1.51
C ASP A 115 -5.02 -8.85 -2.96
N LEU A 116 -5.17 -7.61 -3.43
CA LEU A 116 -4.79 -7.21 -4.79
C LEU A 116 -3.28 -7.14 -4.98
N SER A 117 -2.56 -6.54 -4.05
CA SER A 117 -1.12 -6.27 -4.14
C SER A 117 -0.25 -7.41 -3.59
N GLY A 118 -0.80 -8.25 -2.72
CA GLY A 118 -0.06 -9.27 -1.97
C GLY A 118 0.83 -8.70 -0.85
N VAL A 119 0.54 -7.48 -0.38
CA VAL A 119 1.24 -6.84 0.74
C VAL A 119 0.30 -6.79 1.94
N ALA A 120 0.74 -7.30 3.09
CA ALA A 120 -0.07 -7.25 4.30
C ALA A 120 -0.21 -5.81 4.81
N PRO A 121 -1.37 -5.41 5.39
CA PRO A 121 -1.58 -4.05 5.87
C PRO A 121 -0.54 -3.59 6.88
N GLU A 122 -0.12 -4.48 7.80
CA GLU A 122 0.92 -4.24 8.78
C GLU A 122 2.32 -4.04 8.17
N ASP A 123 2.55 -4.60 6.99
CA ASP A 123 3.79 -4.41 6.23
C ASP A 123 3.76 -3.14 5.38
N ALA A 124 2.58 -2.60 5.10
CA ALA A 124 2.40 -1.41 4.28
C ALA A 124 2.38 -0.12 5.09
N VAL A 125 1.70 -0.12 6.24
CA VAL A 125 1.59 1.07 7.11
C VAL A 125 2.96 1.52 7.60
N GLY A 126 3.21 2.83 7.57
CA GLY A 126 4.49 3.46 7.90
C GLY A 126 5.53 3.43 6.78
N LYS A 127 5.24 2.79 5.63
CA LYS A 127 6.12 2.80 4.45
C LYS A 127 5.65 3.79 3.41
N ASN A 128 6.58 4.22 2.57
CA ASN A 128 6.24 5.14 1.49
C ASN A 128 5.61 4.40 0.31
N PHE A 129 4.40 4.81 -0.07
CA PHE A 129 3.65 4.21 -1.17
C PHE A 129 4.41 4.24 -2.50
N PHE A 130 5.03 5.39 -2.85
CA PHE A 130 5.65 5.59 -4.15
C PHE A 130 7.04 4.97 -4.30
N THR A 131 7.75 4.70 -3.21
CA THR A 131 9.13 4.23 -3.27
C THR A 131 9.31 2.80 -2.77
N GLU A 132 8.44 2.34 -1.87
CA GLU A 132 8.60 1.04 -1.22
C GLU A 132 7.48 0.06 -1.59
N ILE A 133 6.23 0.49 -1.55
CA ILE A 133 5.08 -0.40 -1.77
C ILE A 133 4.75 -0.52 -3.26
N ALA A 134 4.59 0.59 -3.97
CA ALA A 134 4.22 0.61 -5.38
C ALA A 134 5.17 1.49 -6.22
N PRO A 135 6.48 1.15 -6.32
CA PRO A 135 7.46 1.98 -7.03
C PRO A 135 7.14 2.18 -8.51
N CYS A 136 6.31 1.32 -9.12
CA CYS A 136 5.79 1.54 -10.48
C CYS A 136 4.95 2.81 -10.59
N THR A 137 4.40 3.33 -9.49
CA THR A 137 3.61 4.58 -9.45
C THR A 137 4.47 5.84 -9.30
N ASN A 138 5.78 5.68 -9.07
CA ASN A 138 6.71 6.80 -8.91
C ASN A 138 7.08 7.44 -10.26
N ASN A 139 6.10 7.99 -10.94
CA ASN A 139 6.25 8.56 -12.28
C ASN A 139 5.35 9.79 -12.50
N ARG A 140 5.43 10.37 -13.74
CA ARG A 140 4.65 11.57 -14.10
C ARG A 140 3.15 11.33 -14.15
N LEU A 141 2.70 10.12 -14.46
CA LEU A 141 1.27 9.83 -14.57
C LEU A 141 0.59 9.76 -13.20
N PHE A 142 1.28 9.22 -12.20
CA PHE A 142 0.70 8.99 -10.89
C PHE A 142 1.24 9.99 -9.86
N ARG A 143 2.48 9.85 -9.39
CA ARG A 143 3.06 10.70 -8.33
C ARG A 143 3.03 12.19 -8.64
N TRP A 144 3.27 12.56 -9.91
CA TRP A 144 3.20 13.96 -10.29
C TRP A 144 1.77 14.53 -10.19
N ARG A 145 0.73 13.75 -10.58
CA ARG A 145 -0.67 14.16 -10.40
C ARG A 145 -0.99 14.38 -8.93
N PHE A 146 -0.59 13.46 -8.08
CA PHE A 146 -0.72 13.57 -6.64
C PHE A 146 -0.08 14.86 -6.13
N LYS A 147 1.21 15.06 -6.35
CA LYS A 147 1.94 16.27 -5.92
C LYS A 147 1.39 17.57 -6.54
N LYS A 148 0.87 17.51 -7.76
CA LYS A 148 0.22 18.68 -8.40
C LYS A 148 -1.10 19.01 -7.71
N GLY A 149 -1.92 18.02 -7.39
CA GLY A 149 -3.17 18.20 -6.66
C GLY A 149 -2.93 18.83 -5.29
N LEU A 150 -1.96 18.30 -4.53
CA LEU A 150 -1.58 18.87 -3.23
C LEU A 150 -1.20 20.36 -3.32
N ARG A 151 -0.35 20.73 -4.29
CA ARG A 151 0.08 22.13 -4.44
C ARG A 151 -1.07 23.10 -4.77
N LYS A 152 -2.16 22.58 -5.31
CA LYS A 152 -3.34 23.37 -5.68
C LYS A 152 -4.46 23.30 -4.64
N ASP A 153 -4.26 22.43 -3.63
CA ASP A 153 -5.31 22.04 -2.67
C ASP A 153 -6.59 21.57 -3.38
N ASP A 154 -6.39 20.87 -4.50
CA ASP A 154 -7.44 20.39 -5.41
C ASP A 154 -7.01 19.02 -5.94
N LEU A 155 -7.02 18.01 -5.04
CA LEU A 155 -6.70 16.63 -5.39
C LEU A 155 -7.99 15.84 -5.54
N ASP A 156 -8.54 15.85 -6.74
CA ASP A 156 -9.62 14.97 -7.19
C ASP A 156 -9.32 14.55 -8.63
N ALA A 157 -8.77 13.34 -8.81
CA ALA A 157 -8.32 12.88 -10.12
C ALA A 157 -8.55 11.39 -10.32
N THR A 158 -9.39 11.06 -11.28
CA THR A 158 -9.62 9.66 -11.69
C THR A 158 -8.92 9.36 -13.01
N PHE A 159 -8.23 8.22 -13.08
CA PHE A 159 -7.55 7.75 -14.30
C PHE A 159 -7.32 6.25 -14.26
N THR A 160 -7.13 5.66 -15.44
CA THR A 160 -6.74 4.26 -15.58
C THR A 160 -5.23 4.11 -15.45
N TYR A 161 -4.79 3.06 -14.77
CA TYR A 161 -3.38 2.75 -14.56
C TYR A 161 -3.14 1.24 -14.64
N THR A 162 -1.90 0.82 -14.93
CA THR A 162 -1.51 -0.58 -14.90
C THR A 162 -0.48 -0.78 -13.80
N TYR A 163 -0.85 -1.51 -12.75
CA TYR A 163 0.10 -1.97 -11.74
C TYR A 163 0.97 -3.08 -12.31
N THR A 164 2.28 -2.99 -12.06
CA THR A 164 3.28 -3.94 -12.58
C THR A 164 4.25 -4.45 -11.52
N TYR A 165 4.25 -3.86 -10.33
CA TYR A 165 5.21 -4.19 -9.28
C TYR A 165 4.67 -5.33 -8.40
N ARG A 166 5.48 -6.38 -8.22
CA ARG A 166 5.19 -7.59 -7.41
C ARG A 166 3.95 -8.39 -7.80
N MET A 167 3.21 -7.96 -8.80
CA MET A 167 1.98 -8.60 -9.24
C MET A 167 1.97 -8.77 -10.77
N ARG A 168 1.09 -9.62 -11.28
CA ARG A 168 0.83 -9.65 -12.73
C ARG A 168 0.33 -8.28 -13.17
N PRO A 169 0.72 -7.79 -14.37
CA PRO A 169 0.21 -6.52 -14.88
C PRO A 169 -1.32 -6.49 -14.76
N THR A 170 -1.82 -5.59 -13.92
CA THR A 170 -3.24 -5.49 -13.60
C THR A 170 -3.74 -4.10 -13.92
N LEU A 171 -4.74 -4.02 -14.78
CA LEU A 171 -5.40 -2.77 -15.13
C LEU A 171 -6.36 -2.37 -14.02
N VAL A 172 -6.24 -1.14 -13.55
CA VAL A 172 -7.04 -0.59 -12.45
C VAL A 172 -7.52 0.82 -12.78
N THR A 173 -8.63 1.21 -12.20
CA THR A 173 -9.02 2.62 -12.10
C THR A 173 -8.50 3.15 -10.77
N ILE A 174 -7.80 4.28 -10.83
CA ILE A 174 -7.31 5.02 -9.66
C ILE A 174 -8.16 6.26 -9.47
N HIS A 175 -8.52 6.53 -8.22
CA HIS A 175 -9.07 7.81 -7.82
C HIS A 175 -8.20 8.38 -6.70
N LEU A 176 -7.52 9.48 -6.97
CA LEU A 176 -6.76 10.28 -5.99
C LEU A 176 -7.69 11.35 -5.44
N TYR A 177 -7.80 11.43 -4.14
CA TYR A 177 -8.72 12.34 -3.49
C TYR A 177 -8.10 12.93 -2.22
N ARG A 178 -8.33 14.22 -1.96
CA ARG A 178 -8.00 14.90 -0.71
C ARG A 178 -9.29 15.31 -0.01
N ASP A 179 -9.48 14.83 1.20
CA ASP A 179 -10.66 15.19 1.97
C ASP A 179 -10.57 16.61 2.59
N SER A 180 -11.66 17.07 3.16
CA SER A 180 -11.77 18.38 3.76
C SER A 180 -10.88 18.59 5.01
N ARG A 181 -10.38 17.49 5.60
CA ARG A 181 -9.45 17.49 6.73
C ARG A 181 -7.99 17.46 6.30
N GLY A 182 -7.74 17.39 4.98
CA GLY A 182 -6.40 17.34 4.41
C GLY A 182 -5.77 15.97 4.38
N ALA A 183 -6.55 14.90 4.58
CA ALA A 183 -6.04 13.55 4.37
C ALA A 183 -6.10 13.17 2.88
N ASN A 184 -5.11 12.43 2.42
CA ASN A 184 -5.04 12.01 1.03
C ASN A 184 -5.42 10.53 0.91
N TRP A 185 -6.25 10.25 -0.07
CA TRP A 185 -6.78 8.93 -0.33
C TRP A 185 -6.41 8.46 -1.74
N ILE A 186 -5.99 7.22 -1.85
CA ILE A 186 -5.81 6.50 -3.11
C ILE A 186 -6.82 5.37 -3.11
N MET A 187 -7.77 5.44 -4.01
CA MET A 187 -8.74 4.38 -4.20
C MET A 187 -8.44 3.62 -5.48
N VAL A 188 -8.53 2.30 -5.42
CA VAL A 188 -8.09 1.38 -6.47
C VAL A 188 -9.20 0.40 -6.78
N GLN A 189 -9.71 0.42 -8.00
CA GLN A 189 -10.72 -0.54 -8.46
C GLN A 189 -10.16 -1.34 -9.63
N LYS A 190 -10.18 -2.65 -9.50
CA LYS A 190 -9.82 -3.56 -10.59
C LYS A 190 -10.93 -3.61 -11.65
N PHE A 191 -10.53 -3.69 -12.92
CA PHE A 191 -11.45 -3.94 -14.04
C PHE A 191 -11.92 -5.38 -14.06
#